data_895064611fc80d1096af9d17a6764d34
#
_entry.id   895064611fc80d1096af9d17a6764d34
#
_cell.length_a   1.000
_cell.length_b   1.000
_cell.length_c   1.000
_cell.angle_alpha   90.00
_cell.angle_beta   90.00
_cell.angle_gamma   90.00
#
_symmetry.space_group_name_H-M   'P 1'
#
loop_
_entity.id
_entity.type
_entity.pdbx_description
1 polymer ?
#
loop_
_entity_poly.entity_id
_entity_poly.type
_entity_poly.pdbx_seq_one_letter_code
_entity_poly.pdbx_strand_id
1 'polypeptide(L)'
;MLFRSARTESLPSLVEIKTYRYRGHSMSDPGHYRTKDEIENRKKESEPLSLFRDRLYKEKALTEKQYDEIERQCVAEAEDAVAFAESSPEPEVATVFEDIFAPEDQMPEFRPPFGS
;
A
#
# COMPACT_ATOMS: atom_id res chain seq x y z
N MET A 1 -4.75 17.21 -5.23
CA MET A 1 -4.91 18.16 -6.34
C MET A 1 -3.82 18.08 -7.40
N LEU A 2 -2.66 17.52 -7.08
CA LEU A 2 -1.55 17.27 -8.03
C LEU A 2 -1.98 16.47 -9.28
N PHE A 3 -2.82 15.45 -9.11
CA PHE A 3 -3.34 14.67 -10.23
C PHE A 3 -4.25 15.45 -11.19
N ARG A 4 -4.91 16.51 -10.70
CA ARG A 4 -5.72 17.38 -11.56
C ARG A 4 -4.80 18.18 -12.48
N SER A 5 -3.77 18.84 -11.94
CA SER A 5 -2.79 19.62 -12.72
C SER A 5 -2.14 18.76 -13.81
N ALA A 6 -1.69 17.56 -13.48
CA ALA A 6 -1.13 16.63 -14.46
C ALA A 6 -2.12 16.30 -15.60
N ARG A 7 -3.41 16.11 -15.28
CA ARG A 7 -4.44 15.78 -16.27
C ARG A 7 -4.92 16.97 -17.11
N THR A 8 -4.99 18.16 -16.52
CA THR A 8 -5.56 19.34 -17.19
C THR A 8 -4.53 20.22 -17.87
N GLU A 9 -3.30 20.22 -17.35
CA GLU A 9 -2.22 21.10 -17.80
C GLU A 9 -1.10 20.34 -18.51
N SER A 10 -1.16 18.99 -18.51
CA SER A 10 -0.14 18.10 -19.10
C SER A 10 1.28 18.38 -18.58
N LEU A 11 1.39 18.87 -17.34
CA LEU A 11 2.67 19.17 -16.70
C LEU A 11 3.14 18.00 -15.84
N PRO A 12 4.45 17.76 -15.75
CA PRO A 12 4.98 16.76 -14.83
C PRO A 12 4.77 17.21 -13.38
N SER A 13 4.52 16.23 -12.50
CA SER A 13 4.36 16.49 -11.06
C SER A 13 5.32 15.61 -10.26
N LEU A 14 6.03 16.19 -9.33
CA LEU A 14 6.85 15.49 -8.34
C LEU A 14 6.11 15.46 -7.01
N VAL A 15 5.92 14.27 -6.45
CA VAL A 15 5.28 14.08 -5.16
C VAL A 15 6.27 13.42 -4.20
N GLU A 16 6.68 14.13 -3.16
CA GLU A 16 7.47 13.58 -2.06
C GLU A 16 6.51 13.07 -0.99
N ILE A 17 6.56 11.76 -0.69
CA ILE A 17 5.79 11.14 0.38
C ILE A 17 6.75 10.69 1.48
N LYS A 18 6.73 11.38 2.64
CA LYS A 18 7.55 11.04 3.79
C LYS A 18 6.85 9.96 4.62
N THR A 19 7.47 8.80 4.68
CA THR A 19 6.94 7.65 5.41
C THR A 19 7.94 7.17 6.46
N TYR A 20 7.45 6.39 7.42
CA TYR A 20 8.29 5.71 8.40
C TYR A 20 7.89 4.23 8.48
N ARG A 21 8.86 3.34 8.38
CA ARG A 21 8.62 1.90 8.46
C ARG A 21 8.69 1.43 9.89
N TYR A 22 7.58 1.01 10.49
CA TYR A 22 7.52 0.56 11.88
C TYR A 22 8.17 -0.80 12.13
N ARG A 23 8.07 -1.73 11.18
CA ARG A 23 8.65 -3.07 11.29
C ARG A 23 9.98 -3.16 10.56
N GLY A 24 10.81 -4.13 10.96
CA GLY A 24 12.05 -4.47 10.27
C GLY A 24 11.83 -4.96 8.83
N HIS A 25 12.91 -5.33 8.16
CA HIS A 25 12.86 -5.76 6.75
C HIS A 25 12.03 -7.04 6.57
N SER A 26 12.16 -7.98 7.50
CA SER A 26 11.46 -9.27 7.49
C SER A 26 11.06 -9.68 8.91
N MET A 27 10.38 -10.79 9.06
CA MET A 27 10.04 -11.35 10.37
C MET A 27 11.28 -11.70 11.20
N SER A 28 12.41 -12.03 10.56
CA SER A 28 13.68 -12.33 11.20
C SER A 28 14.54 -11.10 11.52
N ASP A 29 14.13 -9.90 11.09
CA ASP A 29 14.86 -8.66 11.39
C ASP A 29 14.45 -8.13 12.77
N PRO A 30 15.34 -8.24 13.79
CA PRO A 30 15.02 -7.79 15.15
C PRO A 30 15.00 -6.27 15.31
N GLY A 31 15.38 -5.51 14.28
CA GLY A 31 15.33 -4.05 14.29
C GLY A 31 16.27 -3.35 15.27
N HIS A 32 17.39 -3.97 15.63
CA HIS A 32 18.36 -3.43 16.61
C HIS A 32 18.98 -2.07 16.26
N TYR A 33 18.85 -1.64 15.02
CA TYR A 33 19.29 -0.32 14.54
C TYR A 33 18.38 0.84 14.97
N ARG A 34 17.27 0.56 15.68
CA ARG A 34 16.31 1.55 16.19
C ARG A 34 15.89 1.20 17.61
N THR A 35 15.60 2.20 18.42
CA THR A 35 15.03 1.99 19.75
C THR A 35 13.52 1.79 19.67
N LYS A 36 12.95 1.10 20.66
CA LYS A 36 11.50 0.98 20.80
C LYS A 36 10.84 2.34 21.01
N ASP A 37 11.48 3.21 21.79
CA ASP A 37 10.98 4.56 22.08
C ASP A 37 10.92 5.42 20.81
N GLU A 38 11.89 5.29 19.92
CA GLU A 38 11.84 5.98 18.61
C GLU A 38 10.60 5.56 17.83
N ILE A 39 10.33 4.26 17.72
CA ILE A 39 9.19 3.72 16.97
C ILE A 39 7.88 4.19 17.60
N GLU A 40 7.75 4.11 18.92
CA GLU A 40 6.54 4.54 19.63
C GLU A 40 6.29 6.05 19.51
N ASN A 41 7.34 6.86 19.58
CA ASN A 41 7.23 8.29 19.38
C ASN A 41 6.80 8.61 17.93
N ARG A 42 7.37 7.93 16.93
CA ARG A 42 6.95 8.07 15.54
C ARG A 42 5.51 7.67 15.29
N LYS A 43 5.03 6.59 15.93
CA LYS A 43 3.62 6.20 15.87
C LYS A 43 2.70 7.28 16.44
N LYS A 44 3.04 7.84 17.60
CA LYS A 44 2.24 8.90 18.24
C LYS A 44 2.19 10.18 17.42
N GLU A 45 3.30 10.55 16.80
CA GLU A 45 3.43 11.83 16.09
C GLU A 45 2.95 11.80 14.65
N SER A 46 3.05 10.67 13.97
CA SER A 46 2.90 10.60 12.51
C SER A 46 2.14 9.40 11.98
N GLU A 47 1.42 8.66 12.82
CA GLU A 47 0.56 7.58 12.38
C GLU A 47 -0.61 8.15 11.56
N PRO A 48 -0.67 7.88 10.22
CA PRO A 48 -1.55 8.62 9.33
C PRO A 48 -3.04 8.35 9.56
N LEU A 49 -3.42 7.13 9.97
CA LEU A 49 -4.82 6.78 10.22
C LEU A 49 -5.35 7.52 11.44
N SER A 50 -4.59 7.54 12.54
CA SER A 50 -4.95 8.24 13.76
C SER A 50 -5.05 9.75 13.53
N LEU A 51 -4.07 10.35 12.86
CA LEU A 51 -4.09 11.77 12.55
C LEU A 51 -5.27 12.15 11.66
N PHE A 52 -5.58 11.32 10.66
CA PHE A 52 -6.70 11.59 9.76
C PHE A 52 -8.05 11.39 10.44
N ARG A 53 -8.21 10.33 11.25
CA ARG A 53 -9.39 10.11 12.08
C ARG A 53 -9.66 11.31 12.99
N ASP A 54 -8.64 11.77 13.73
CA ASP A 54 -8.77 12.87 14.67
C ASP A 54 -9.13 14.19 13.97
N ARG A 55 -8.59 14.38 12.75
CA ARG A 55 -8.99 15.49 11.88
C ARG A 55 -10.46 15.40 11.48
N LEU A 56 -10.93 14.23 11.04
CA LEU A 56 -12.33 14.02 10.63
C LEU A 56 -13.30 14.22 11.79
N TYR A 57 -12.91 13.80 13.02
CA TYR A 57 -13.69 14.07 14.22
C TYR A 57 -13.78 15.57 14.51
N LYS A 58 -12.67 16.30 14.43
CA LYS A 58 -12.64 17.75 14.61
C LYS A 58 -13.49 18.49 13.59
N GLU A 59 -13.48 18.03 12.35
CA GLU A 59 -14.28 18.59 11.24
C GLU A 59 -15.76 18.10 11.29
N LYS A 60 -16.12 17.23 12.25
CA LYS A 60 -17.45 16.58 12.37
C LYS A 60 -17.87 15.82 11.10
N ALA A 61 -16.91 15.37 10.32
CA ALA A 61 -17.12 14.58 9.11
C ALA A 61 -17.22 13.06 9.40
N LEU A 62 -16.83 12.63 10.59
CA LEU A 62 -16.87 11.25 11.06
C LEU A 62 -17.33 11.21 12.51
N THR A 63 -18.13 10.21 12.88
CA THR A 63 -18.50 9.90 14.26
C THR A 63 -17.77 8.65 14.75
N GLU A 64 -17.62 8.45 16.06
CA GLU A 64 -17.04 7.22 16.62
C GLU A 64 -17.76 5.96 16.11
N LYS A 65 -19.08 5.98 16.12
CA LYS A 65 -19.87 4.85 15.61
C LYS A 65 -19.58 4.51 14.14
N GLN A 66 -19.37 5.52 13.31
CA GLN A 66 -19.01 5.30 11.90
C GLN A 66 -17.57 4.77 11.77
N TYR A 67 -16.65 5.25 12.59
CA TYR A 67 -15.29 4.75 12.63
C TYR A 67 -15.25 3.26 13.03
N ASP A 68 -15.92 2.89 14.13
CA ASP A 68 -16.00 1.51 14.61
C ASP A 68 -16.62 0.57 13.57
N GLU A 69 -17.62 1.06 12.84
CA GLU A 69 -18.24 0.30 11.76
C GLU A 69 -17.26 0.06 10.60
N ILE A 70 -16.52 1.09 10.18
CA ILE A 70 -15.50 0.98 9.13
C ILE A 70 -14.40 0.01 9.56
N GLU A 71 -13.90 0.14 10.79
CA GLU A 71 -12.85 -0.73 11.31
C GLU A 71 -13.31 -2.20 11.35
N ARG A 72 -14.53 -2.46 11.81
CA ARG A 72 -15.11 -3.80 11.81
C ARG A 72 -15.23 -4.39 10.41
N GLN A 73 -15.65 -3.58 9.42
CA GLN A 73 -15.72 -4.02 8.03
C GLN A 73 -14.34 -4.36 7.47
N CYS A 74 -13.34 -3.52 7.71
CA CYS A 74 -11.97 -3.77 7.25
C CYS A 74 -11.37 -5.04 7.89
N VAL A 75 -11.64 -5.28 9.17
CA VAL A 75 -11.21 -6.52 9.84
C VAL A 75 -11.89 -7.73 9.22
N ALA A 76 -13.21 -7.67 8.99
CA ALA A 76 -13.95 -8.77 8.37
C ALA A 76 -13.45 -9.07 6.94
N GLU A 77 -13.15 -8.05 6.14
CA GLU A 77 -12.57 -8.22 4.80
C GLU A 77 -11.17 -8.87 4.87
N ALA A 78 -10.36 -8.51 5.85
CA ALA A 78 -9.04 -9.11 6.04
C ALA A 78 -9.14 -10.59 6.46
N GLU A 79 -10.08 -10.92 7.35
CA GLU A 79 -10.33 -12.31 7.77
C GLU A 79 -10.89 -13.15 6.61
N ASP A 80 -11.79 -12.61 5.81
CA ASP A 80 -12.33 -13.26 4.61
C ASP A 80 -11.21 -13.52 3.58
N ALA A 81 -10.30 -12.58 3.37
CA ALA A 81 -9.16 -12.76 2.49
C ALA A 81 -8.23 -13.90 2.95
N VAL A 82 -8.02 -14.05 4.26
CA VAL A 82 -7.26 -15.18 4.82
C VAL A 82 -8.00 -16.49 4.58
N ALA A 83 -9.29 -16.55 4.90
CA ALA A 83 -10.10 -17.75 4.71
C ALA A 83 -10.17 -18.16 3.23
N PHE A 84 -10.27 -17.17 2.32
CA PHE A 84 -10.21 -17.41 0.89
C PHE A 84 -8.87 -18.03 0.48
N ALA A 85 -7.75 -17.46 0.95
CA ALA A 85 -6.42 -17.99 0.63
C ALA A 85 -6.22 -19.43 1.16
N GLU A 86 -6.65 -19.71 2.39
CA GLU A 86 -6.56 -21.05 3.00
C GLU A 86 -7.42 -22.11 2.30
N SER A 87 -8.57 -21.70 1.77
CA SER A 87 -9.48 -22.60 1.05
C SER A 87 -9.17 -22.74 -0.44
N SER A 88 -8.31 -21.88 -0.98
CA SER A 88 -7.93 -21.91 -2.39
C SER A 88 -7.04 -23.11 -2.71
N PRO A 89 -7.22 -23.77 -3.85
CA PRO A 89 -6.33 -24.84 -4.26
C PRO A 89 -4.94 -24.30 -4.59
N GLU A 90 -3.93 -25.16 -4.43
CA GLU A 90 -2.59 -24.85 -4.92
C GLU A 90 -2.61 -24.63 -6.46
N PRO A 91 -1.78 -23.71 -6.97
CA PRO A 91 -1.69 -23.48 -8.42
C PRO A 91 -1.25 -24.75 -9.17
N GLU A 92 -1.81 -24.96 -10.34
CA GLU A 92 -1.37 -26.04 -11.23
C GLU A 92 0.09 -25.83 -11.67
N VAL A 93 0.88 -26.91 -11.70
CA VAL A 93 2.31 -26.81 -12.04
C VAL A 93 2.54 -26.18 -13.42
N ALA A 94 1.61 -26.38 -14.35
CA ALA A 94 1.70 -25.81 -15.69
C ALA A 94 1.68 -24.27 -15.68
N THR A 95 1.04 -23.65 -14.68
CA THR A 95 0.94 -22.17 -14.58
C THR A 95 2.27 -21.49 -14.27
N VAL A 96 3.33 -22.25 -13.92
CA VAL A 96 4.66 -21.68 -13.64
C VAL A 96 5.26 -20.92 -14.83
N PHE A 97 4.78 -21.19 -16.04
CA PHE A 97 5.23 -20.52 -17.27
C PHE A 97 4.27 -19.44 -17.76
N GLU A 98 3.13 -19.26 -17.08
CA GLU A 98 2.11 -18.28 -17.44
C GLU A 98 2.44 -16.93 -16.81
N ASP A 99 1.97 -15.85 -17.40
CA ASP A 99 2.06 -14.47 -16.88
C ASP A 99 3.47 -13.97 -16.53
N ILE A 100 4.52 -14.63 -17.02
CA ILE A 100 5.92 -14.19 -16.82
C ILE A 100 6.23 -12.99 -17.70
N PHE A 101 5.72 -12.99 -18.92
CA PHE A 101 5.87 -11.92 -19.90
C PHE A 101 4.51 -11.47 -20.40
N ALA A 102 4.43 -10.25 -20.88
CA ALA A 102 3.25 -9.81 -21.62
C ALA A 102 3.05 -10.72 -22.86
N PRO A 103 1.81 -10.94 -23.32
CA PRO A 103 1.55 -11.62 -24.56
C PRO A 103 2.37 -11.01 -25.71
N GLU A 104 2.85 -11.85 -26.64
CA GLU A 104 3.80 -11.42 -27.67
C GLU A 104 3.26 -10.28 -28.55
N ASP A 105 1.94 -10.25 -28.77
CA ASP A 105 1.22 -9.19 -29.47
C ASP A 105 1.13 -7.86 -28.70
N GLN A 106 1.40 -7.89 -27.40
CA GLN A 106 1.41 -6.71 -26.52
C GLN A 106 2.82 -6.28 -26.13
N MET A 107 3.84 -7.02 -26.52
CA MET A 107 5.22 -6.64 -26.26
C MET A 107 5.61 -5.45 -27.14
N PRO A 108 6.16 -4.37 -26.56
CA PRO A 108 6.72 -3.30 -27.36
C PRO A 108 7.88 -3.84 -28.18
N GLU A 109 7.94 -3.43 -29.46
CA GLU A 109 9.07 -3.75 -30.34
C GLU A 109 10.38 -3.34 -29.64
N PHE A 110 11.26 -4.30 -29.38
CA PHE A 110 12.55 -4.01 -28.77
C PHE A 110 13.36 -3.10 -29.64
N ARG A 111 13.49 -1.84 -29.30
CA ARG A 111 14.41 -0.91 -29.92
C ARG A 111 15.67 -0.81 -29.06
N PRO A 112 16.82 -1.28 -29.53
CA PRO A 112 18.06 -1.13 -28.78
C PRO A 112 18.31 0.36 -28.50
N PRO A 113 18.77 0.73 -27.29
CA PRO A 113 18.94 2.12 -26.89
C PRO A 113 20.01 2.87 -27.67
N PHE A 114 20.80 2.15 -28.46
CA PHE A 114 21.81 2.73 -29.34
C PHE A 114 21.56 2.14 -30.73
N GLY A 115 21.18 2.99 -31.69
CA GLY A 115 20.95 2.57 -33.05
C GLY A 115 22.21 1.91 -33.63
N SER A 116 21.99 0.85 -34.42
CA SER A 116 23.02 0.25 -35.25
C SER A 116 23.57 1.25 -36.25
#